data_2e9b1795408566d9fab9de57a79db3e8
#
_entry.id   2e9b1795408566d9fab9de57a79db3e8
#
_cell.length_a   1.000
_cell.length_b   1.000
_cell.length_c   1.000
_cell.angle_alpha   90.00
_cell.angle_beta   90.00
_cell.angle_gamma   90.00
#
_symmetry.space_group_name_H-M   'P 1'
#
loop_
_entity.id
_entity.type
_entity.pdbx_description
1 polymer ?
#
loop_
_entity_poly.entity_id
_entity_poly.type
_entity_poly.pdbx_seq_one_letter_code
_entity_poly.pdbx_strand_id
1 'polypeptide(L)'
;MPLAILTGQSGTSHSSHGRGYSYAYGYDDNQRFVIASGKTDSLTMSGSTEDAEHVQRLKKTIPGDFVWFERDERSYIIRDQATIDRARKLWAPQEELGQKQEALGKQQEALGKQQEELGAKMEQVRVNVPDMTAELDKLKAELKQLSSSATMEQIGNIQSEIGELQSKMGELQSKAGEQQSKLGEQMGALGEQQGKLGEQQGKLGEQQGELARQATHQMKQLLDEAITKGTAQPEP
;
A
#
# COMPACT_ATOMS: atom_id res chain seq x y z
N MET A 1 2.15 33.21 8.77
CA MET A 1 1.05 32.59 8.00
C MET A 1 1.45 31.14 7.74
N PRO A 2 1.02 30.13 8.52
CA PRO A 2 1.33 28.73 8.19
C PRO A 2 0.33 28.23 7.17
N LEU A 3 0.85 27.63 6.10
CA LEU A 3 0.12 26.88 5.08
C LEU A 3 -0.46 25.60 5.74
N ALA A 4 -1.77 25.49 5.74
CA ALA A 4 -2.46 24.26 6.11
C ALA A 4 -2.32 23.24 4.97
N ILE A 5 -1.56 22.18 5.21
CA ILE A 5 -1.52 20.99 4.35
C ILE A 5 -2.81 20.22 4.60
N LEU A 6 -3.71 20.25 3.62
CA LEU A 6 -4.86 19.35 3.57
C LEU A 6 -4.33 17.94 3.26
N THR A 7 -4.13 17.14 4.29
CA THR A 7 -3.96 15.69 4.16
C THR A 7 -5.31 15.07 3.84
N GLY A 8 -5.53 14.74 2.56
CA GLY A 8 -6.64 13.89 2.15
C GLY A 8 -6.50 12.52 2.84
N GLN A 9 -7.36 12.23 3.79
CA GLN A 9 -7.48 10.90 4.37
C GLN A 9 -8.05 9.95 3.32
N SER A 10 -7.18 9.14 2.76
CA SER A 10 -7.55 7.95 2.00
C SER A 10 -8.26 7.00 2.97
N GLY A 11 -9.55 6.72 2.71
CA GLY A 11 -10.33 5.79 3.51
C GLY A 11 -9.73 4.40 3.47
N THR A 12 -9.09 3.99 4.54
CA THR A 12 -8.60 2.63 4.76
C THR A 12 -9.78 1.71 5.03
N SER A 13 -10.00 0.73 4.15
CA SER A 13 -10.87 -0.41 4.43
C SER A 13 -10.26 -1.22 5.58
N HIS A 14 -10.77 -1.05 6.78
CA HIS A 14 -10.43 -1.93 7.91
C HIS A 14 -11.27 -3.20 7.80
N SER A 15 -10.67 -4.28 7.33
CA SER A 15 -11.20 -5.63 7.49
C SER A 15 -10.90 -6.12 8.92
N SER A 16 -11.76 -5.80 9.88
CA SER A 16 -11.81 -6.51 11.14
C SER A 16 -12.69 -7.75 10.96
N HIS A 17 -12.16 -8.91 11.33
CA HIS A 17 -12.78 -10.23 11.34
C HIS A 17 -14.31 -10.25 11.26
N GLY A 18 -14.88 -10.60 10.10
CA GLY A 18 -16.26 -11.08 9.96
C GLY A 18 -17.33 -10.07 9.59
N ARG A 19 -17.07 -8.77 9.54
CA ARG A 19 -18.07 -7.77 9.11
C ARG A 19 -17.45 -6.86 8.04
N GLY A 20 -17.77 -7.09 6.78
CA GLY A 20 -17.35 -6.26 5.67
C GLY A 20 -18.24 -5.02 5.53
N TYR A 21 -17.70 -3.84 5.79
CA TYR A 21 -18.35 -2.58 5.43
C TYR A 21 -17.69 -2.02 4.18
N SER A 22 -18.46 -1.80 3.11
CA SER A 22 -18.02 -1.03 1.96
C SER A 22 -18.56 0.39 2.10
N TYR A 23 -17.70 1.37 2.36
CA TYR A 23 -18.11 2.76 2.45
C TYR A 23 -18.13 3.40 1.07
N ALA A 24 -19.29 3.96 0.68
CA ALA A 24 -19.41 4.82 -0.45
C ALA A 24 -19.31 6.28 0.05
N TYR A 25 -18.19 6.94 -0.22
CA TYR A 25 -18.05 8.35 0.11
C TYR A 25 -18.85 9.20 -0.88
N GLY A 26 -20.04 9.65 -0.47
CA GLY A 26 -20.77 10.73 -1.15
C GLY A 26 -20.27 12.08 -0.61
N TYR A 27 -19.99 13.02 -1.50
CA TYR A 27 -19.61 14.40 -1.15
C TYR A 27 -20.80 15.26 -0.64
N ASP A 28 -21.96 14.66 -0.42
CA ASP A 28 -23.15 15.37 -0.02
C ASP A 28 -23.59 14.85 1.35
N ASP A 29 -23.35 15.64 2.39
CA ASP A 29 -23.70 15.32 3.80
C ASP A 29 -25.17 15.00 4.04
N ASN A 30 -26.02 15.18 3.00
CA ASN A 30 -27.46 15.01 3.09
C ASN A 30 -27.98 13.70 2.47
N GLN A 31 -27.09 12.75 2.08
CA GLN A 31 -27.50 11.48 1.47
C GLN A 31 -27.04 10.29 2.32
N ARG A 32 -27.84 9.94 3.29
CA ARG A 32 -27.60 8.77 4.13
C ARG A 32 -28.40 7.59 3.58
N PHE A 33 -27.71 6.52 3.20
CA PHE A 33 -28.31 5.27 2.77
C PHE A 33 -27.45 4.07 3.13
N VAL A 34 -28.09 2.92 3.28
CA VAL A 34 -27.43 1.64 3.50
C VAL A 34 -28.12 0.56 2.69
N ILE A 35 -27.38 -0.14 1.84
CA ILE A 35 -27.84 -1.31 1.11
C ILE A 35 -27.48 -2.53 1.93
N ALA A 36 -28.46 -3.23 2.46
CA ALA A 36 -28.28 -4.42 3.27
C ALA A 36 -28.51 -5.69 2.47
N SER A 37 -27.69 -6.71 2.67
CA SER A 37 -27.89 -8.06 2.13
C SER A 37 -28.45 -8.99 3.20
N GLY A 38 -29.49 -9.73 2.87
CA GLY A 38 -30.02 -10.78 3.76
C GLY A 38 -29.14 -12.03 3.82
N LYS A 39 -28.20 -12.20 2.87
CA LYS A 39 -27.33 -13.38 2.77
C LYS A 39 -25.95 -13.17 3.40
N THR A 40 -25.50 -11.95 3.49
CA THR A 40 -24.14 -11.59 3.99
C THR A 40 -24.25 -10.50 5.03
N ASP A 41 -23.23 -10.39 5.90
CA ASP A 41 -23.13 -9.27 6.84
C ASP A 41 -22.52 -8.01 6.22
N SER A 42 -22.30 -8.00 4.90
CA SER A 42 -21.78 -6.85 4.18
C SER A 42 -22.85 -5.77 4.01
N LEU A 43 -22.44 -4.52 4.19
CA LEU A 43 -23.26 -3.33 3.96
C LEU A 43 -22.52 -2.43 2.96
N THR A 44 -23.25 -1.91 1.97
CA THR A 44 -22.76 -0.81 1.11
C THR A 44 -23.48 0.46 1.54
N MET A 45 -22.75 1.49 1.97
CA MET A 45 -23.38 2.61 2.63
C MET A 45 -22.72 3.97 2.32
N SER A 46 -23.52 5.01 2.42
CA SER A 46 -23.09 6.40 2.60
C SER A 46 -23.80 6.90 3.87
N GLY A 47 -23.01 7.27 4.89
CA GLY A 47 -23.55 7.67 6.18
C GLY A 47 -22.57 7.38 7.33
N SER A 48 -23.08 7.43 8.55
CA SER A 48 -22.31 7.26 9.77
C SER A 48 -22.22 5.80 10.23
N THR A 49 -21.33 5.53 11.18
CA THR A 49 -21.29 4.22 11.87
C THR A 49 -22.61 3.92 12.59
N GLU A 50 -23.30 4.94 13.11
CA GLU A 50 -24.59 4.81 13.76
C GLU A 50 -25.66 4.28 12.81
N ASP A 51 -25.62 4.72 11.53
CA ASP A 51 -26.51 4.20 10.48
C ASP A 51 -26.25 2.72 10.20
N ALA A 52 -24.97 2.32 10.15
CA ALA A 52 -24.60 0.93 9.99
C ALA A 52 -25.14 0.06 11.15
N GLU A 53 -24.96 0.51 12.39
CA GLU A 53 -25.47 -0.17 13.57
C GLU A 53 -27.01 -0.22 13.61
N HIS A 54 -27.65 0.87 13.19
CA HIS A 54 -29.09 0.93 13.05
C HIS A 54 -29.59 -0.13 12.07
N VAL A 55 -29.02 -0.18 10.86
CA VAL A 55 -29.39 -1.16 9.84
C VAL A 55 -29.07 -2.58 10.27
N GLN A 56 -28.00 -2.81 11.03
CA GLN A 56 -27.70 -4.13 11.61
C GLN A 56 -28.81 -4.58 12.62
N ARG A 57 -29.41 -3.66 13.34
CA ARG A 57 -30.58 -3.97 14.17
C ARG A 57 -31.80 -4.30 13.32
N LEU A 58 -32.04 -3.52 12.25
CA LEU A 58 -33.16 -3.75 11.32
C LEU A 58 -33.05 -5.11 10.61
N LYS A 59 -31.85 -5.59 10.27
CA LYS A 59 -31.64 -6.92 9.68
C LYS A 59 -32.18 -8.07 10.55
N LYS A 60 -32.32 -7.89 11.85
CA LYS A 60 -32.89 -8.90 12.75
C LYS A 60 -34.41 -9.00 12.64
N THR A 61 -35.06 -7.92 12.22
CA THR A 61 -36.52 -7.81 12.12
C THR A 61 -37.04 -7.84 10.69
N ILE A 62 -36.20 -7.40 9.73
CA ILE A 62 -36.53 -7.35 8.31
C ILE A 62 -35.74 -8.46 7.57
N PRO A 63 -36.39 -9.55 7.18
CA PRO A 63 -35.73 -10.61 6.45
C PRO A 63 -35.49 -10.22 4.98
N GLY A 64 -34.36 -10.67 4.43
CA GLY A 64 -34.01 -10.44 3.02
C GLY A 64 -33.20 -9.18 2.78
N ASP A 65 -33.11 -8.81 1.52
CA ASP A 65 -32.40 -7.64 1.06
C ASP A 65 -33.28 -6.40 1.22
N PHE A 66 -32.69 -5.28 1.58
CA PHE A 66 -33.38 -3.99 1.61
C PHE A 66 -32.41 -2.82 1.48
N VAL A 67 -32.94 -1.65 1.13
CA VAL A 67 -32.23 -0.37 1.19
C VAL A 67 -32.90 0.47 2.26
N TRP A 68 -32.10 0.89 3.24
CA TRP A 68 -32.50 1.91 4.21
C TRP A 68 -31.92 3.26 3.78
N PHE A 69 -32.65 4.34 3.94
CA PHE A 69 -32.17 5.69 3.70
C PHE A 69 -32.95 6.72 4.50
N GLU A 70 -32.31 7.87 4.69
CA GLU A 70 -32.94 9.02 5.36
C GLU A 70 -33.13 10.16 4.34
N ARG A 71 -34.30 10.76 4.36
CA ARG A 71 -34.65 11.92 3.55
C ARG A 71 -35.56 12.84 4.36
N ASP A 72 -35.20 14.13 4.46
CA ASP A 72 -35.97 15.15 5.18
C ASP A 72 -36.33 14.69 6.61
N GLU A 73 -35.32 14.22 7.35
CA GLU A 73 -35.46 13.72 8.74
C GLU A 73 -36.41 12.52 8.89
N ARG A 74 -36.72 11.83 7.80
CA ARG A 74 -37.56 10.62 7.81
C ARG A 74 -36.76 9.43 7.25
N SER A 75 -36.89 8.32 7.96
CA SER A 75 -36.28 7.06 7.52
C SER A 75 -37.23 6.25 6.65
N TYR A 76 -36.71 5.65 5.61
CA TYR A 76 -37.44 4.84 4.63
C TYR A 76 -36.76 3.51 4.40
N ILE A 77 -37.57 2.52 4.03
CA ILE A 77 -37.10 1.18 3.65
C ILE A 77 -37.67 0.81 2.29
N ILE A 78 -36.78 0.37 1.39
CA ILE A 78 -37.13 -0.19 0.09
C ILE A 78 -36.90 -1.70 0.17
N ARG A 79 -37.92 -2.48 -0.16
CA ARG A 79 -37.90 -3.94 -0.21
C ARG A 79 -38.13 -4.48 -1.63
N ASP A 80 -38.38 -3.58 -2.58
CA ASP A 80 -38.56 -3.93 -3.99
C ASP A 80 -37.22 -4.41 -4.59
N GLN A 81 -37.17 -5.68 -4.99
CA GLN A 81 -35.97 -6.33 -5.46
C GLN A 81 -35.39 -5.62 -6.71
N ALA A 82 -36.23 -5.14 -7.61
CA ALA A 82 -35.77 -4.47 -8.83
C ALA A 82 -35.02 -3.16 -8.49
N THR A 83 -35.52 -2.40 -7.50
CA THR A 83 -34.86 -1.18 -7.00
C THR A 83 -33.56 -1.50 -6.27
N ILE A 84 -33.54 -2.55 -5.45
CA ILE A 84 -32.34 -3.01 -4.73
C ILE A 84 -31.25 -3.43 -5.71
N ASP A 85 -31.60 -4.19 -6.75
CA ASP A 85 -30.65 -4.63 -7.77
C ASP A 85 -30.10 -3.45 -8.59
N ARG A 86 -30.91 -2.45 -8.87
CA ARG A 86 -30.46 -1.19 -9.48
C ARG A 86 -29.46 -0.48 -8.56
N ALA A 87 -29.80 -0.34 -7.27
CA ALA A 87 -28.92 0.29 -6.30
C ALA A 87 -27.55 -0.42 -6.23
N ARG A 88 -27.52 -1.75 -6.16
CA ARG A 88 -26.26 -2.53 -6.16
C ARG A 88 -25.43 -2.32 -7.41
N LYS A 89 -26.05 -2.30 -8.58
CA LYS A 89 -25.36 -2.09 -9.85
C LYS A 89 -24.62 -0.74 -9.92
N LEU A 90 -25.09 0.28 -9.21
CA LEU A 90 -24.42 1.58 -9.16
C LEU A 90 -23.03 1.49 -8.49
N TRP A 91 -22.85 0.56 -7.53
CA TRP A 91 -21.63 0.42 -6.75
C TRP A 91 -20.70 -0.69 -7.22
N ALA A 92 -21.17 -1.59 -8.10
CA ALA A 92 -20.37 -2.68 -8.64
C ALA A 92 -19.03 -2.23 -9.26
N PRO A 93 -18.96 -1.12 -10.05
CA PRO A 93 -17.69 -0.66 -10.58
C PRO A 93 -16.67 -0.21 -9.49
N GLN A 94 -17.15 0.29 -8.37
CA GLN A 94 -16.27 0.65 -7.24
C GLN A 94 -15.68 -0.57 -6.55
N GLU A 95 -16.44 -1.65 -6.40
CA GLU A 95 -15.94 -2.91 -5.84
C GLU A 95 -14.82 -3.49 -6.71
N GLU A 96 -14.96 -3.45 -8.04
CA GLU A 96 -13.90 -3.88 -8.97
C GLU A 96 -12.63 -3.03 -8.84
N LEU A 97 -12.76 -1.71 -8.70
CA LEU A 97 -11.61 -0.84 -8.49
C LEU A 97 -10.96 -1.07 -7.13
N GLY A 98 -11.74 -1.33 -6.08
CA GLY A 98 -11.24 -1.70 -4.77
C GLY A 98 -10.37 -2.96 -4.82
N GLN A 99 -10.81 -4.00 -5.53
CA GLN A 99 -10.03 -5.21 -5.74
C GLN A 99 -8.71 -4.94 -6.50
N LYS A 100 -8.74 -4.06 -7.51
CA LYS A 100 -7.52 -3.65 -8.23
C LYS A 100 -6.55 -2.89 -7.32
N GLN A 101 -7.05 -2.00 -6.47
CA GLN A 101 -6.22 -1.29 -5.50
C GLN A 101 -5.58 -2.24 -4.48
N GLU A 102 -6.34 -3.22 -3.98
CA GLU A 102 -5.80 -4.24 -3.07
C GLU A 102 -4.69 -5.05 -3.74
N ALA A 103 -4.89 -5.45 -5.01
CA ALA A 103 -3.87 -6.16 -5.77
C ALA A 103 -2.59 -5.33 -5.96
N LEU A 104 -2.71 -4.02 -6.27
CA LEU A 104 -1.57 -3.11 -6.37
C LEU A 104 -0.88 -2.91 -5.01
N GLY A 105 -1.63 -2.82 -3.92
CA GLY A 105 -1.08 -2.75 -2.56
C GLY A 105 -0.20 -3.97 -2.23
N LYS A 106 -0.67 -5.18 -2.56
CA LYS A 106 0.11 -6.42 -2.40
C LYS A 106 1.39 -6.42 -3.24
N GLN A 107 1.34 -5.86 -4.46
CA GLN A 107 2.53 -5.74 -5.30
C GLN A 107 3.53 -4.74 -4.70
N GLN A 108 3.08 -3.61 -4.18
CA GLN A 108 3.96 -2.65 -3.49
C GLN A 108 4.62 -3.25 -2.25
N GLU A 109 3.88 -4.02 -1.46
CA GLU A 109 4.44 -4.73 -0.30
C GLU A 109 5.52 -5.73 -0.72
N ALA A 110 5.29 -6.49 -1.79
CA ALA A 110 6.27 -7.43 -2.33
C ALA A 110 7.55 -6.73 -2.81
N LEU A 111 7.41 -5.57 -3.50
CA LEU A 111 8.56 -4.77 -3.92
C LEU A 111 9.32 -4.17 -2.73
N GLY A 112 8.61 -3.73 -1.67
CA GLY A 112 9.21 -3.27 -0.43
C GLY A 112 10.11 -4.34 0.21
N LYS A 113 9.61 -5.57 0.32
CA LYS A 113 10.41 -6.72 0.82
C LYS A 113 11.65 -6.99 -0.03
N GLN A 114 11.53 -6.92 -1.35
CA GLN A 114 12.70 -7.08 -2.24
C GLN A 114 13.73 -5.97 -2.04
N GLN A 115 13.31 -4.73 -1.81
CA GLN A 115 14.22 -3.63 -1.51
C GLN A 115 14.94 -3.82 -0.17
N GLU A 116 14.24 -4.30 0.86
CA GLU A 116 14.85 -4.64 2.16
C GLU A 116 15.90 -5.75 2.00
N GLU A 117 15.60 -6.81 1.25
CA GLU A 117 16.55 -7.90 0.97
C GLU A 117 17.79 -7.41 0.21
N LEU A 118 17.61 -6.53 -0.79
CA LEU A 118 18.73 -5.94 -1.51
C LEU A 118 19.56 -5.02 -0.62
N GLY A 119 18.93 -4.24 0.24
CA GLY A 119 19.60 -3.41 1.24
C GLY A 119 20.49 -4.24 2.18
N ALA A 120 19.95 -5.35 2.68
CA ALA A 120 20.71 -6.29 3.51
C ALA A 120 21.91 -6.91 2.76
N LYS A 121 21.75 -7.26 1.48
CA LYS A 121 22.84 -7.76 0.64
C LYS A 121 23.92 -6.69 0.40
N MET A 122 23.55 -5.44 0.17
CA MET A 122 24.49 -4.33 0.05
C MET A 122 25.32 -4.15 1.32
N GLU A 123 24.70 -4.23 2.48
CA GLU A 123 25.42 -4.15 3.77
C GLU A 123 26.37 -5.35 3.96
N GLN A 124 25.94 -6.56 3.61
CA GLN A 124 26.83 -7.74 3.66
C GLN A 124 28.05 -7.59 2.74
N VAL A 125 27.90 -7.04 1.53
CA VAL A 125 29.04 -6.78 0.63
C VAL A 125 29.99 -5.80 1.28
N ARG A 126 29.51 -4.77 1.94
CA ARG A 126 30.32 -3.76 2.63
C ARG A 126 31.09 -4.34 3.81
N VAL A 127 30.46 -5.19 4.61
CA VAL A 127 31.07 -5.80 5.82
C VAL A 127 32.06 -6.91 5.44
N ASN A 128 31.83 -7.62 4.32
CA ASN A 128 32.66 -8.75 3.92
C ASN A 128 33.97 -8.36 3.21
N VAL A 129 34.28 -7.08 3.03
CA VAL A 129 35.61 -6.65 2.58
C VAL A 129 36.55 -6.71 3.78
N PRO A 130 37.53 -7.64 3.84
CA PRO A 130 38.43 -7.74 4.98
C PRO A 130 39.23 -6.47 5.13
N ASP A 131 39.31 -5.95 6.36
CA ASP A 131 40.23 -4.87 6.70
C ASP A 131 41.63 -5.45 6.87
N MET A 132 42.41 -5.43 5.80
CA MET A 132 43.81 -5.91 5.80
C MET A 132 44.81 -4.80 6.15
N THR A 133 44.29 -3.63 6.54
CA THR A 133 45.14 -2.46 6.88
C THR A 133 46.08 -2.77 8.04
N ALA A 134 45.61 -3.48 9.07
CA ALA A 134 46.43 -3.85 10.21
C ALA A 134 47.58 -4.80 9.85
N GLU A 135 47.35 -5.77 8.95
CA GLU A 135 48.39 -6.68 8.45
C GLU A 135 49.42 -5.94 7.61
N LEU A 136 48.96 -5.04 6.76
CA LEU A 136 49.83 -4.20 5.92
C LEU A 136 50.71 -3.29 6.80
N ASP A 137 50.15 -2.68 7.83
CA ASP A 137 50.92 -1.81 8.71
C ASP A 137 51.93 -2.60 9.56
N LYS A 138 51.57 -3.84 9.97
CA LYS A 138 52.51 -4.76 10.65
C LYS A 138 53.70 -5.09 9.74
N LEU A 139 53.49 -5.49 8.47
CA LEU A 139 54.55 -5.80 7.52
C LEU A 139 55.44 -4.58 7.24
N LYS A 140 54.87 -3.39 7.12
CA LYS A 140 55.62 -2.13 6.97
C LYS A 140 56.46 -1.82 8.19
N ALA A 141 55.97 -2.09 9.40
CA ALA A 141 56.70 -1.90 10.65
C ALA A 141 57.89 -2.90 10.76
N GLU A 142 57.68 -4.15 10.40
CA GLU A 142 58.71 -5.19 10.34
C GLU A 142 59.79 -4.81 9.32
N LEU A 143 59.42 -4.36 8.13
CA LEU A 143 60.35 -3.87 7.12
C LEU A 143 61.24 -2.72 7.66
N LYS A 144 60.62 -1.79 8.42
CA LYS A 144 61.32 -0.65 9.00
C LYS A 144 62.32 -1.09 10.10
N GLN A 145 61.96 -2.10 10.88
CA GLN A 145 62.84 -2.63 11.94
C GLN A 145 64.02 -3.43 11.38
N LEU A 146 63.80 -4.19 10.30
CA LEU A 146 64.81 -5.01 9.63
C LEU A 146 65.82 -4.21 8.81
N SER A 147 65.54 -2.98 8.43
CA SER A 147 66.38 -2.14 7.57
C SER A 147 67.79 -1.85 8.11
N SER A 148 68.08 -2.13 9.40
CA SER A 148 69.38 -1.92 10.02
C SER A 148 70.27 -3.17 10.18
N SER A 149 69.72 -4.42 10.03
CA SER A 149 70.47 -5.66 10.27
C SER A 149 70.03 -6.86 9.41
N ALA A 150 69.06 -6.69 8.53
CA ALA A 150 68.53 -7.77 7.69
C ALA A 150 69.38 -8.04 6.44
N THR A 151 69.32 -9.29 5.95
CA THR A 151 69.82 -9.64 4.65
C THR A 151 68.93 -9.06 3.52
N MET A 152 69.53 -8.78 2.34
CA MET A 152 68.77 -8.31 1.17
C MET A 152 67.63 -9.23 0.80
N GLU A 153 67.77 -10.54 1.02
CA GLU A 153 66.73 -11.55 0.79
C GLU A 153 65.54 -11.40 1.70
N GLN A 154 65.74 -11.15 3.00
CA GLN A 154 64.67 -10.90 3.94
C GLN A 154 63.86 -9.65 3.64
N ILE A 155 64.55 -8.58 3.24
CA ILE A 155 63.91 -7.32 2.84
C ILE A 155 63.09 -7.55 1.58
N GLY A 156 63.61 -8.29 0.55
CA GLY A 156 62.93 -8.62 -0.68
C GLY A 156 61.63 -9.44 -0.46
N ASN A 157 61.70 -10.42 0.46
CA ASN A 157 60.51 -11.24 0.79
C ASN A 157 59.40 -10.40 1.38
N ILE A 158 59.68 -9.56 2.38
CA ILE A 158 58.66 -8.71 2.99
C ILE A 158 58.07 -7.68 1.99
N GLN A 159 58.90 -7.13 1.12
CA GLN A 159 58.41 -6.26 0.04
C GLN A 159 57.49 -6.98 -0.93
N SER A 160 57.80 -8.25 -1.28
CA SER A 160 56.92 -9.08 -2.10
C SER A 160 55.56 -9.35 -1.40
N GLU A 161 55.60 -9.72 -0.12
CA GLU A 161 54.36 -9.94 0.67
C GLU A 161 53.49 -8.68 0.76
N ILE A 162 54.09 -7.51 0.96
CA ILE A 162 53.38 -6.22 0.96
C ILE A 162 52.74 -6.00 -0.41
N GLY A 163 53.44 -6.27 -1.53
CA GLY A 163 52.93 -6.13 -2.88
C GLY A 163 51.75 -7.07 -3.18
N GLU A 164 51.88 -8.33 -2.76
CA GLU A 164 50.79 -9.32 -2.90
C GLU A 164 49.56 -8.93 -2.09
N LEU A 165 49.75 -8.48 -0.85
CA LEU A 165 48.67 -8.04 0.02
C LEU A 165 47.92 -6.83 -0.55
N GLN A 166 48.66 -5.85 -1.07
CA GLN A 166 48.09 -4.67 -1.76
C GLN A 166 47.31 -5.05 -3.01
N SER A 167 47.83 -5.97 -3.81
CA SER A 167 47.17 -6.48 -5.01
C SER A 167 45.82 -7.16 -4.62
N LYS A 168 45.88 -8.03 -3.62
CA LYS A 168 44.67 -8.73 -3.11
C LYS A 168 43.62 -7.77 -2.55
N MET A 169 44.06 -6.74 -1.82
CA MET A 169 43.16 -5.66 -1.38
C MET A 169 42.47 -4.96 -2.57
N GLY A 170 43.24 -4.61 -3.59
CA GLY A 170 42.70 -3.97 -4.79
C GLY A 170 41.67 -4.84 -5.51
N GLU A 171 41.96 -6.14 -5.64
CA GLU A 171 41.01 -7.08 -6.26
C GLU A 171 39.69 -7.23 -5.43
N LEU A 172 39.81 -7.32 -4.12
CA LEU A 172 38.63 -7.42 -3.25
C LEU A 172 37.78 -6.16 -3.28
N GLN A 173 38.40 -4.98 -3.25
CA GLN A 173 37.72 -3.71 -3.40
C GLN A 173 37.03 -3.58 -4.75
N SER A 174 37.70 -4.00 -5.84
CA SER A 174 37.10 -3.98 -7.19
C SER A 174 35.87 -4.88 -7.25
N LYS A 175 35.97 -6.12 -6.77
CA LYS A 175 34.85 -7.07 -6.73
C LYS A 175 33.68 -6.55 -5.88
N ALA A 176 33.97 -5.97 -4.72
CA ALA A 176 32.95 -5.37 -3.88
C ALA A 176 32.26 -4.18 -4.58
N GLY A 177 33.03 -3.33 -5.25
CA GLY A 177 32.51 -2.21 -6.05
C GLY A 177 31.59 -2.67 -7.17
N GLU A 178 31.98 -3.71 -7.91
CA GLU A 178 31.14 -4.30 -8.96
C GLU A 178 29.83 -4.89 -8.40
N GLN A 179 29.90 -5.57 -7.26
CA GLN A 179 28.71 -6.11 -6.61
C GLN A 179 27.78 -5.00 -6.12
N GLN A 180 28.32 -3.95 -5.51
CA GLN A 180 27.54 -2.78 -5.09
C GLN A 180 26.88 -2.08 -6.28
N SER A 181 27.58 -1.93 -7.39
CA SER A 181 27.02 -1.34 -8.61
C SER A 181 25.82 -2.13 -9.12
N LYS A 182 25.95 -3.46 -9.23
CA LYS A 182 24.84 -4.34 -9.65
C LYS A 182 23.64 -4.29 -8.71
N LEU A 183 23.89 -4.27 -7.41
CA LEU A 183 22.81 -4.14 -6.41
C LEU A 183 22.14 -2.76 -6.50
N GLY A 184 22.93 -1.69 -6.75
CA GLY A 184 22.42 -0.35 -6.97
C GLY A 184 21.52 -0.25 -8.20
N GLU A 185 21.89 -0.88 -9.31
CA GLU A 185 21.06 -0.96 -10.52
C GLU A 185 19.74 -1.69 -10.25
N GLN A 186 19.77 -2.79 -9.50
CA GLN A 186 18.57 -3.52 -9.11
C GLN A 186 17.65 -2.68 -8.21
N MET A 187 18.21 -1.96 -7.23
CA MET A 187 17.46 -1.02 -6.41
C MET A 187 16.81 0.09 -7.22
N GLY A 188 17.53 0.65 -8.19
CA GLY A 188 17.00 1.64 -9.13
C GLY A 188 15.79 1.11 -9.91
N ALA A 189 15.91 -0.10 -10.48
CA ALA A 189 14.82 -0.74 -11.21
C ALA A 189 13.58 -1.02 -10.34
N LEU A 190 13.78 -1.41 -9.08
CA LEU A 190 12.66 -1.56 -8.12
C LEU A 190 12.01 -0.22 -7.78
N GLY A 191 12.81 0.86 -7.64
CA GLY A 191 12.30 2.21 -7.43
C GLY A 191 11.41 2.69 -8.59
N GLU A 192 11.82 2.43 -9.84
CA GLU A 192 11.00 2.73 -11.01
C GLU A 192 9.69 1.94 -11.03
N GLN A 193 9.72 0.66 -10.65
CA GLN A 193 8.50 -0.14 -10.55
C GLN A 193 7.56 0.39 -9.48
N GLN A 194 8.07 0.78 -8.31
CA GLN A 194 7.26 1.43 -7.27
C GLN A 194 6.64 2.74 -7.75
N GLY A 195 7.40 3.56 -8.48
CA GLY A 195 6.89 4.79 -9.08
C GLY A 195 5.69 4.53 -10.01
N LYS A 196 5.81 3.55 -10.91
CA LYS A 196 4.72 3.14 -11.82
C LYS A 196 3.49 2.62 -11.08
N LEU A 197 3.68 1.84 -10.01
CA LEU A 197 2.56 1.39 -9.18
C LEU A 197 1.88 2.55 -8.45
N GLY A 198 2.65 3.54 -7.97
CA GLY A 198 2.12 4.76 -7.37
C GLY A 198 1.26 5.57 -8.35
N GLU A 199 1.71 5.73 -9.60
CA GLU A 199 0.92 6.37 -10.65
C GLU A 199 -0.38 5.61 -10.97
N GLN A 200 -0.32 4.28 -11.01
CA GLN A 200 -1.52 3.46 -11.22
C GLN A 200 -2.52 3.59 -10.07
N GLN A 201 -2.03 3.62 -8.83
CA GLN A 201 -2.89 3.86 -7.66
C GLN A 201 -3.53 5.25 -7.69
N GLY A 202 -2.78 6.28 -8.09
CA GLY A 202 -3.31 7.62 -8.26
C GLY A 202 -4.46 7.66 -9.27
N LYS A 203 -4.27 7.07 -10.45
CA LYS A 203 -5.32 6.99 -11.49
C LYS A 203 -6.55 6.20 -11.02
N LEU A 204 -6.34 5.10 -10.29
CA LEU A 204 -7.48 4.34 -9.73
C LEU A 204 -8.22 5.16 -8.67
N GLY A 205 -7.51 5.95 -7.85
CA GLY A 205 -8.13 6.86 -6.88
C GLY A 205 -8.99 7.93 -7.54
N GLU A 206 -8.52 8.54 -8.63
CA GLU A 206 -9.30 9.49 -9.42
C GLU A 206 -10.56 8.86 -10.02
N GLN A 207 -10.43 7.67 -10.62
CA GLN A 207 -11.56 6.91 -11.17
C GLN A 207 -12.58 6.54 -10.09
N GLN A 208 -12.12 6.11 -8.90
CA GLN A 208 -13.01 5.84 -7.78
C GLN A 208 -13.78 7.08 -7.35
N GLY A 209 -13.10 8.23 -7.26
CA GLY A 209 -13.74 9.49 -6.90
C GLY A 209 -14.81 9.91 -7.91
N GLU A 210 -14.57 9.70 -9.20
CA GLU A 210 -15.55 10.01 -10.24
C GLU A 210 -16.74 9.04 -10.23
N LEU A 211 -16.48 7.74 -10.14
CA LEU A 211 -17.53 6.73 -10.03
C LEU A 211 -18.38 6.91 -8.76
N ALA A 212 -17.75 7.30 -7.63
CA ALA A 212 -18.47 7.61 -6.42
C ALA A 212 -19.46 8.76 -6.61
N ARG A 213 -19.02 9.86 -7.21
CA ARG A 213 -19.91 11.00 -7.52
C ARG A 213 -21.07 10.62 -8.43
N GLN A 214 -20.79 9.84 -9.50
CA GLN A 214 -21.82 9.36 -10.42
C GLN A 214 -22.81 8.43 -9.71
N ALA A 215 -22.32 7.46 -8.95
CA ALA A 215 -23.14 6.51 -8.20
C ALA A 215 -24.02 7.23 -7.16
N THR A 216 -23.46 8.21 -6.42
CA THR A 216 -24.20 9.00 -5.44
C THR A 216 -25.32 9.81 -6.12
N HIS A 217 -25.04 10.45 -7.26
CA HIS A 217 -26.06 11.19 -8.01
C HIS A 217 -27.18 10.29 -8.51
N GLN A 218 -26.85 9.13 -9.09
CA GLN A 218 -27.82 8.15 -9.57
C GLN A 218 -28.59 7.51 -8.42
N MET A 219 -27.93 7.26 -7.28
CA MET A 219 -28.62 6.76 -6.09
C MET A 219 -29.65 7.73 -5.58
N LYS A 220 -29.34 9.03 -5.53
CA LYS A 220 -30.32 10.07 -5.19
C LYS A 220 -31.57 10.00 -6.06
N GLN A 221 -31.37 9.94 -7.38
CA GLN A 221 -32.47 9.83 -8.32
C GLN A 221 -33.30 8.56 -8.08
N LEU A 222 -32.62 7.43 -7.82
CA LEU A 222 -33.29 6.16 -7.54
C LEU A 222 -34.14 6.21 -6.28
N LEU A 223 -33.64 6.85 -5.21
CA LEU A 223 -34.36 7.00 -3.94
C LEU A 223 -35.57 7.94 -4.08
N ASP A 224 -35.42 9.06 -4.80
CA ASP A 224 -36.50 10.00 -5.06
C ASP A 224 -37.58 9.35 -5.95
N GLU A 225 -37.18 8.53 -6.95
CA GLU A 225 -38.08 7.71 -7.75
C GLU A 225 -38.86 6.70 -6.89
N ALA A 226 -38.17 6.04 -5.94
CA ALA A 226 -38.78 5.07 -5.05
C ALA A 226 -39.85 5.69 -4.10
N ILE A 227 -39.59 6.90 -3.61
CA ILE A 227 -40.57 7.67 -2.83
C ILE A 227 -41.79 7.99 -3.71
N THR A 228 -41.55 8.53 -4.89
CA THR A 228 -42.63 8.96 -5.83
C THR A 228 -43.52 7.79 -6.26
N LYS A 229 -42.90 6.61 -6.48
CA LYS A 229 -43.64 5.39 -6.88
C LYS A 229 -44.29 4.65 -5.70
N GLY A 230 -44.03 5.07 -4.46
CA GLY A 230 -44.51 4.42 -3.25
C GLY A 230 -43.86 3.07 -2.95
N THR A 231 -42.70 2.76 -3.56
CA THR A 231 -41.90 1.57 -3.23
C THR A 231 -41.01 1.76 -2.00
N ALA A 232 -40.72 3.02 -1.63
CA ALA A 232 -40.14 3.38 -0.34
C ALA A 232 -41.25 3.51 0.71
N GLN A 233 -41.13 2.71 1.76
CA GLN A 233 -42.08 2.73 2.89
C GLN A 233 -41.40 3.42 4.07
N PRO A 234 -42.14 4.26 4.85
CA PRO A 234 -41.59 4.77 6.12
C PRO A 234 -41.13 3.62 7.02
N GLU A 235 -40.05 3.84 7.71
CA GLU A 235 -39.60 2.89 8.74
C GLU A 235 -40.63 2.77 9.84
N PRO A 236 -40.97 1.53 10.26
CA PRO A 236 -42.02 1.31 11.26
C PRO A 236 -41.64 1.79 12.68
#